data_316130be0bb150b8c80a224358cb0179
#
_entry.id   316130be0bb150b8c80a224358cb0179
#
_cell.length_a   1.000
_cell.length_b   1.000
_cell.length_c   1.000
_cell.angle_alpha   90.00
_cell.angle_beta   90.00
_cell.angle_gamma   90.00
#
_symmetry.space_group_name_H-M   'P 1'
#
loop_
_entity.id
_entity.type
_entity.pdbx_description
1 polymer ?
#
loop_
_entity_poly.entity_id
_entity_poly.type
_entity_poly.pdbx_seq_one_letter_code
_entity_poly.pdbx_strand_id
1 'polypeptide(L)'
;MKKSLIKLLTGALLIIGFSTQALEIEDLGDGLYRFIDDRHRSVFLITPQGAIVTDPLNKKAATWLNEQIKSRFNVPIKYVIYSHNHSDHIYGAEVFKSPQTTFVAHKLSAQDIKNTQMKTVTPDLTFDDELVLTLGDSNVKLNYHGPNDGRGSISMLFEKQKTLFVVDWILIGRMPWQKLWSYDIQGMINSTKSVLNYDFDTFVGGHADIGNKADVKRYLSYIEQLYSQVTAGALAGKTLDEIKQNIKLDEFKDFRQYQAWLPLNIEGVYERLIEESGMGWRSDL
;
A
#
# COMPACT_ATOMS: atom_id res chain seq x y z
N MET A 1 -74.57 -12.55 -8.83
CA MET A 1 -73.49 -13.17 -8.05
C MET A 1 -72.17 -12.78 -8.72
N LYS A 2 -71.48 -11.75 -8.20
CA LYS A 2 -70.14 -11.33 -8.71
C LYS A 2 -69.07 -11.88 -7.74
N LYS A 3 -68.23 -12.77 -8.24
CA LYS A 3 -67.08 -13.30 -7.48
C LYS A 3 -65.89 -12.32 -7.66
N SER A 4 -65.47 -11.69 -6.57
CA SER A 4 -64.29 -10.84 -6.48
C SER A 4 -63.05 -11.70 -6.29
N LEU A 5 -62.10 -11.59 -7.21
CA LEU A 5 -60.80 -12.27 -7.14
C LEU A 5 -59.79 -11.35 -6.44
N ILE A 6 -59.38 -11.68 -5.21
CA ILE A 6 -58.33 -10.99 -4.50
C ILE A 6 -56.98 -11.57 -4.99
N LYS A 7 -56.17 -10.75 -5.68
CA LYS A 7 -54.77 -11.09 -6.00
C LYS A 7 -53.89 -10.76 -4.81
N LEU A 8 -53.37 -11.78 -4.18
CA LEU A 8 -52.27 -11.64 -3.21
C LEU A 8 -50.99 -11.30 -3.99
N LEU A 9 -50.45 -10.08 -3.79
CA LEU A 9 -49.09 -9.73 -4.19
C LEU A 9 -48.16 -10.17 -3.09
N THR A 10 -47.38 -11.26 -3.30
CA THR A 10 -46.26 -11.63 -2.47
C THR A 10 -45.04 -10.80 -2.89
N GLY A 11 -44.76 -9.74 -2.17
CA GLY A 11 -43.51 -8.98 -2.31
C GLY A 11 -42.32 -9.77 -1.77
N ALA A 12 -41.44 -10.20 -2.66
CA ALA A 12 -40.14 -10.78 -2.25
C ALA A 12 -39.25 -9.63 -1.76
N LEU A 13 -38.97 -9.61 -0.46
CA LEU A 13 -38.00 -8.70 0.15
C LEU A 13 -36.61 -9.19 -0.24
N LEU A 14 -35.94 -8.54 -1.19
CA LEU A 14 -34.51 -8.75 -1.46
C LEU A 14 -33.72 -8.18 -0.27
N ILE A 15 -33.27 -9.03 0.63
CA ILE A 15 -32.30 -8.68 1.64
C ILE A 15 -30.94 -8.59 0.92
N ILE A 16 -30.51 -7.40 0.56
CA ILE A 16 -29.13 -7.13 0.13
C ILE A 16 -28.28 -7.24 1.39
N GLY A 17 -27.72 -8.41 1.60
CA GLY A 17 -26.74 -8.63 2.64
C GLY A 17 -25.48 -7.83 2.29
N PHE A 18 -25.23 -6.70 2.95
CA PHE A 18 -23.92 -6.10 2.99
C PHE A 18 -23.01 -7.06 3.77
N SER A 19 -22.19 -7.82 3.06
CA SER A 19 -21.08 -8.54 3.66
C SER A 19 -20.10 -7.49 4.19
N THR A 20 -20.20 -7.18 5.47
CA THR A 20 -19.09 -6.49 6.15
C THR A 20 -17.94 -7.48 6.18
N GLN A 21 -16.92 -7.26 5.35
CA GLN A 21 -15.71 -8.07 5.39
C GLN A 21 -15.14 -7.98 6.81
N ALA A 22 -14.98 -9.14 7.44
CA ALA A 22 -14.49 -9.21 8.82
C ALA A 22 -12.99 -8.84 8.86
N LEU A 23 -12.59 -8.20 9.95
CA LEU A 23 -11.17 -8.00 10.24
C LEU A 23 -10.53 -9.38 10.43
N GLU A 24 -9.39 -9.62 9.79
CA GLU A 24 -8.74 -10.92 9.73
C GLU A 24 -7.27 -10.84 10.11
N ILE A 25 -6.75 -11.91 10.72
CA ILE A 25 -5.32 -12.11 10.99
C ILE A 25 -4.92 -13.43 10.36
N GLU A 26 -3.92 -13.37 9.49
CA GLU A 26 -3.26 -14.52 8.89
C GLU A 26 -1.87 -14.71 9.50
N ASP A 27 -1.54 -15.97 9.85
CA ASP A 27 -0.21 -16.32 10.36
C ASP A 27 0.76 -16.52 9.18
N LEU A 28 1.86 -15.77 9.17
CA LEU A 28 2.94 -15.87 8.17
C LEU A 28 4.13 -16.71 8.68
N GLY A 29 4.05 -17.21 9.90
CA GLY A 29 5.11 -17.97 10.54
C GLY A 29 6.07 -17.11 11.37
N ASP A 30 6.82 -17.78 12.26
CA ASP A 30 7.85 -17.18 13.12
C ASP A 30 7.41 -15.89 13.85
N GLY A 31 6.13 -15.85 14.28
CA GLY A 31 5.55 -14.74 15.00
C GLY A 31 5.16 -13.52 14.15
N LEU A 32 5.31 -13.60 12.84
CA LEU A 32 4.83 -12.55 11.92
C LEU A 32 3.41 -12.86 11.46
N TYR A 33 2.57 -11.84 11.45
CA TYR A 33 1.15 -11.94 11.07
C TYR A 33 0.80 -10.85 10.07
N ARG A 34 -0.07 -11.18 9.10
CA ARG A 34 -0.74 -10.21 8.24
C ARG A 34 -2.10 -9.85 8.84
N PHE A 35 -2.40 -8.57 8.92
CA PHE A 35 -3.66 -8.02 9.36
C PHE A 35 -4.42 -7.42 8.17
N ILE A 36 -5.70 -7.73 8.04
CA ILE A 36 -6.53 -7.37 6.89
C ILE A 36 -7.77 -6.63 7.37
N ASP A 37 -8.01 -5.44 6.80
CA ASP A 37 -9.25 -4.67 6.92
C ASP A 37 -9.73 -4.29 5.52
N ASP A 38 -10.69 -5.03 4.97
CA ASP A 38 -11.22 -4.87 3.61
C ASP A 38 -10.09 -4.85 2.55
N ARG A 39 -9.77 -3.68 2.01
CA ARG A 39 -8.75 -3.50 0.96
C ARG A 39 -7.40 -3.11 1.49
N HIS A 40 -7.24 -2.93 2.79
CA HIS A 40 -6.00 -2.51 3.44
C HIS A 40 -5.34 -3.69 4.15
N ARG A 41 -4.01 -3.69 4.15
CA ARG A 41 -3.19 -4.71 4.80
C ARG A 41 -2.10 -4.02 5.60
N SER A 42 -1.78 -4.64 6.70
CA SER A 42 -0.67 -4.30 7.57
C SER A 42 -0.04 -5.59 8.06
N VAL A 43 1.12 -5.52 8.69
CA VAL A 43 1.76 -6.66 9.34
C VAL A 43 2.08 -6.32 10.79
N PHE A 44 2.14 -7.34 11.65
CA PHE A 44 2.65 -7.18 13.00
C PHE A 44 3.48 -8.39 13.41
N LEU A 45 4.53 -8.12 14.17
CA LEU A 45 5.45 -9.13 14.68
C LEU A 45 5.24 -9.29 16.18
N ILE A 46 5.14 -10.52 16.66
CA ILE A 46 5.05 -10.90 18.06
C ILE A 46 6.34 -11.59 18.49
N THR A 47 6.92 -11.10 19.57
CA THR A 47 8.04 -11.75 20.28
C THR A 47 7.73 -11.84 21.77
N PRO A 48 8.46 -12.63 22.55
CA PRO A 48 8.29 -12.63 24.02
C PRO A 48 8.54 -11.27 24.68
N GLN A 49 9.28 -10.36 24.04
CA GLN A 49 9.62 -9.04 24.55
C GLN A 49 8.59 -7.97 24.20
N GLY A 50 7.66 -8.27 23.29
CA GLY A 50 6.61 -7.33 22.86
C GLY A 50 6.20 -7.51 21.40
N ALA A 51 5.42 -6.57 20.91
CA ALA A 51 4.95 -6.50 19.54
C ALA A 51 5.54 -5.30 18.78
N ILE A 52 5.79 -5.50 17.49
CA ILE A 52 5.97 -4.43 16.49
C ILE A 52 4.71 -4.44 15.61
N VAL A 53 4.05 -3.32 15.50
CA VAL A 53 2.87 -3.13 14.63
C VAL A 53 3.25 -2.17 13.51
N THR A 54 2.85 -2.44 12.28
CA THR A 54 2.94 -1.48 11.19
C THR A 54 1.57 -0.88 10.92
N ASP A 55 1.49 0.22 10.26
CA ASP A 55 0.30 0.90 9.75
C ASP A 55 -1.03 0.56 10.47
N PRO A 56 -1.53 1.43 11.35
CA PRO A 56 -2.77 1.22 12.10
C PRO A 56 -4.03 1.07 11.24
N LEU A 57 -3.99 1.55 9.99
CA LEU A 57 -5.03 1.62 8.97
C LEU A 57 -6.14 2.64 9.31
N ASN A 58 -6.88 2.39 10.37
CA ASN A 58 -7.92 3.28 10.89
C ASN A 58 -8.24 2.92 12.35
N LYS A 59 -8.98 3.79 13.03
CA LYS A 59 -9.28 3.62 14.46
C LYS A 59 -9.99 2.31 14.80
N LYS A 60 -10.96 1.88 13.98
CA LYS A 60 -11.70 0.62 14.20
C LYS A 60 -10.77 -0.58 14.08
N ALA A 61 -9.97 -0.62 13.02
CA ALA A 61 -8.98 -1.65 12.75
C ALA A 61 -7.92 -1.72 13.86
N ALA A 62 -7.34 -0.56 14.22
CA ALA A 62 -6.35 -0.46 15.29
C ALA A 62 -6.89 -0.92 16.65
N THR A 63 -8.14 -0.54 17.00
CA THR A 63 -8.78 -0.96 18.25
C THR A 63 -8.91 -2.48 18.30
N TRP A 64 -9.45 -3.07 17.24
CA TRP A 64 -9.61 -4.51 17.16
C TRP A 64 -8.26 -5.24 17.21
N LEU A 65 -7.25 -4.77 16.45
CA LEU A 65 -5.91 -5.38 16.46
C LEU A 65 -5.27 -5.30 17.86
N ASN A 66 -5.38 -4.17 18.56
CA ASN A 66 -4.87 -4.00 19.92
C ASN A 66 -5.52 -5.01 20.90
N GLU A 67 -6.84 -5.23 20.78
CA GLU A 67 -7.57 -6.24 21.57
C GLU A 67 -7.09 -7.66 21.23
N GLN A 68 -6.85 -7.98 19.95
CA GLN A 68 -6.32 -9.28 19.55
C GLN A 68 -4.90 -9.50 20.09
N ILE A 69 -4.00 -8.52 20.00
CA ILE A 69 -2.64 -8.64 20.52
C ILE A 69 -2.68 -8.87 22.04
N LYS A 70 -3.50 -8.10 22.75
CA LYS A 70 -3.65 -8.24 24.20
C LYS A 70 -4.23 -9.59 24.61
N SER A 71 -5.31 -10.04 23.97
CA SER A 71 -6.01 -11.26 24.36
C SER A 71 -5.30 -12.55 23.96
N ARG A 72 -4.67 -12.56 22.76
CA ARG A 72 -4.05 -13.77 22.21
C ARG A 72 -2.59 -13.95 22.63
N PHE A 73 -1.84 -12.83 22.76
CA PHE A 73 -0.39 -12.87 22.99
C PHE A 73 0.02 -12.28 24.32
N ASN A 74 -0.78 -11.38 24.89
CA ASN A 74 -0.53 -10.73 26.18
C ASN A 74 0.86 -10.07 26.29
N VAL A 75 1.30 -9.40 25.22
CA VAL A 75 2.57 -8.68 25.14
C VAL A 75 2.34 -7.18 24.91
N PRO A 76 3.26 -6.29 25.40
CA PRO A 76 3.15 -4.86 25.14
C PRO A 76 3.53 -4.52 23.68
N ILE A 77 2.88 -3.52 23.09
CA ILE A 77 3.30 -2.94 21.81
C ILE A 77 4.49 -2.02 22.07
N LYS A 78 5.65 -2.36 21.50
CA LYS A 78 6.90 -1.62 21.64
C LYS A 78 7.13 -0.60 20.54
N TYR A 79 6.78 -0.97 19.31
CA TYR A 79 6.94 -0.09 18.15
C TYR A 79 5.66 -0.06 17.32
N VAL A 80 5.34 1.13 16.82
CA VAL A 80 4.37 1.34 15.74
C VAL A 80 5.10 2.05 14.60
N ILE A 81 5.18 1.41 13.44
CA ILE A 81 5.96 1.88 12.29
C ILE A 81 4.99 2.35 11.21
N TYR A 82 5.16 3.57 10.73
CA TYR A 82 4.43 4.07 9.57
C TYR A 82 5.22 3.80 8.29
N SER A 83 4.58 3.17 7.32
CA SER A 83 5.18 2.92 6.00
C SER A 83 5.39 4.22 5.23
N HIS A 84 4.43 5.14 5.34
CA HIS A 84 4.42 6.47 4.73
C HIS A 84 3.34 7.34 5.43
N ASN A 85 2.97 8.49 4.86
CA ASN A 85 2.06 9.44 5.49
C ASN A 85 0.62 9.46 4.94
N HIS A 86 0.17 8.43 4.19
CA HIS A 86 -1.22 8.40 3.74
C HIS A 86 -2.19 8.04 4.87
N SER A 87 -3.35 8.71 4.85
CA SER A 87 -4.33 8.67 5.96
C SER A 87 -4.96 7.29 6.17
N ASP A 88 -5.12 6.52 5.12
CA ASP A 88 -5.68 5.16 5.13
C ASP A 88 -4.70 4.10 5.68
N HIS A 89 -3.46 4.50 5.97
CA HIS A 89 -2.45 3.67 6.62
C HIS A 89 -2.15 4.11 8.05
N ILE A 90 -2.10 5.40 8.34
CA ILE A 90 -1.58 5.88 9.63
C ILE A 90 -2.65 6.39 10.61
N TYR A 91 -3.92 6.54 10.20
CA TYR A 91 -4.97 6.99 11.12
C TYR A 91 -5.33 5.89 12.15
N GLY A 92 -5.76 6.31 13.36
CA GLY A 92 -6.06 5.39 14.45
C GLY A 92 -4.87 5.00 15.32
N ALA A 93 -3.68 5.53 15.06
CA ALA A 93 -2.46 5.22 15.79
C ALA A 93 -2.54 5.53 17.29
N GLU A 94 -3.37 6.48 17.67
CA GLU A 94 -3.58 6.84 19.08
C GLU A 94 -4.04 5.66 19.97
N VAL A 95 -4.64 4.64 19.37
CA VAL A 95 -5.07 3.40 20.06
C VAL A 95 -3.89 2.64 20.67
N PHE A 96 -2.73 2.70 20.01
CA PHE A 96 -1.52 2.01 20.44
C PHE A 96 -0.65 2.82 21.41
N LYS A 97 -1.06 4.06 21.72
CA LYS A 97 -0.26 4.95 22.55
C LYS A 97 -0.15 4.45 24.00
N SER A 98 1.08 4.24 24.46
CA SER A 98 1.40 3.91 25.85
C SER A 98 2.80 4.46 26.20
N PRO A 99 3.18 4.51 27.49
CA PRO A 99 4.53 4.93 27.90
C PRO A 99 5.66 4.04 27.36
N GLN A 100 5.33 2.84 26.83
CA GLN A 100 6.30 1.87 26.33
C GLN A 100 6.31 1.79 24.81
N THR A 101 5.44 2.53 24.11
CA THR A 101 5.29 2.48 22.65
C THR A 101 6.05 3.62 22.03
N THR A 102 6.93 3.30 21.08
CA THR A 102 7.66 4.27 20.24
C THR A 102 7.07 4.27 18.83
N PHE A 103 6.67 5.43 18.35
CA PHE A 103 6.19 5.61 16.97
C PHE A 103 7.34 5.97 16.07
N VAL A 104 7.49 5.26 14.95
CA VAL A 104 8.64 5.32 14.05
C VAL A 104 8.17 5.66 12.63
N ALA A 105 8.87 6.57 11.96
CA ALA A 105 8.66 6.87 10.54
C ALA A 105 9.94 7.40 9.89
N HIS A 106 9.98 7.37 8.55
CA HIS A 106 10.99 8.15 7.83
C HIS A 106 10.81 9.65 8.11
N LYS A 107 11.92 10.41 8.19
CA LYS A 107 11.89 11.84 8.55
C LYS A 107 10.97 12.67 7.65
N LEU A 108 10.91 12.36 6.35
CA LEU A 108 10.05 13.10 5.41
C LEU A 108 8.57 12.83 5.66
N SER A 109 8.18 11.58 5.95
CA SER A 109 6.81 11.26 6.37
C SER A 109 6.44 11.95 7.67
N ALA A 110 7.33 11.93 8.67
CA ALA A 110 7.10 12.63 9.95
C ALA A 110 6.96 14.16 9.75
N GLN A 111 7.75 14.75 8.86
CA GLN A 111 7.65 16.16 8.50
C GLN A 111 6.31 16.48 7.83
N ASP A 112 5.84 15.63 6.90
CA ASP A 112 4.55 15.81 6.24
C ASP A 112 3.38 15.66 7.21
N ILE A 113 3.40 14.65 8.08
CA ILE A 113 2.41 14.47 9.15
C ILE A 113 2.29 15.74 9.99
N LYS A 114 3.43 16.33 10.39
CA LYS A 114 3.47 17.56 11.19
C LYS A 114 2.96 18.78 10.41
N ASN A 115 3.46 18.98 9.18
CA ASN A 115 3.15 20.17 8.38
C ASN A 115 1.69 20.22 7.95
N THR A 116 1.07 19.07 7.69
CA THR A 116 -0.33 18.95 7.28
C THR A 116 -1.28 18.70 8.46
N GLN A 117 -0.76 18.66 9.67
CA GLN A 117 -1.53 18.44 10.91
C GLN A 117 -2.42 17.19 10.83
N MET A 118 -1.87 16.09 10.34
CA MET A 118 -2.61 14.84 10.18
C MET A 118 -3.12 14.31 11.52
N LYS A 119 -4.31 13.71 11.51
CA LYS A 119 -4.98 13.15 12.70
C LYS A 119 -4.39 11.79 13.08
N THR A 120 -3.10 11.78 13.44
CA THR A 120 -2.38 10.61 13.89
C THR A 120 -1.36 10.98 14.98
N VAL A 121 -0.67 10.00 15.54
CA VAL A 121 0.42 10.25 16.50
C VAL A 121 1.66 10.69 15.74
N THR A 122 2.23 11.83 16.12
CA THR A 122 3.52 12.25 15.57
C THR A 122 4.61 11.24 15.94
N PRO A 123 5.44 10.77 14.99
CA PRO A 123 6.52 9.84 15.29
C PRO A 123 7.50 10.38 16.34
N ASP A 124 7.90 9.52 17.29
CA ASP A 124 8.89 9.80 18.32
C ASP A 124 10.31 9.61 17.82
N LEU A 125 10.49 8.62 16.93
CA LEU A 125 11.77 8.24 16.33
C LEU A 125 11.68 8.38 14.81
N THR A 126 12.66 9.09 14.24
CA THR A 126 12.77 9.24 12.79
C THR A 126 14.16 8.84 12.30
N PHE A 127 14.27 8.45 11.04
CA PHE A 127 15.54 8.09 10.40
C PHE A 127 15.59 8.65 8.96
N ASP A 128 16.79 8.66 8.38
CA ASP A 128 17.07 9.16 7.03
C ASP A 128 17.09 8.04 5.99
N ASP A 129 18.07 7.15 6.07
CA ASP A 129 18.31 6.15 5.03
C ASP A 129 17.88 4.75 5.48
N GLU A 130 18.36 4.33 6.65
CA GLU A 130 18.15 3.00 7.20
C GLU A 130 17.99 3.04 8.71
N LEU A 131 17.12 2.17 9.24
CA LEU A 131 17.01 1.90 10.66
C LEU A 131 16.74 0.41 10.87
N VAL A 132 17.49 -0.22 11.77
CA VAL A 132 17.20 -1.59 12.23
C VAL A 132 16.58 -1.55 13.61
N LEU A 133 15.37 -2.09 13.73
CA LEU A 133 14.71 -2.29 15.03
C LEU A 133 14.87 -3.74 15.44
N THR A 134 15.52 -3.96 16.59
CA THR A 134 15.65 -5.30 17.18
C THR A 134 14.65 -5.47 18.31
N LEU A 135 13.88 -6.54 18.28
CA LEU A 135 12.97 -6.93 19.35
C LEU A 135 13.07 -8.44 19.58
N GLY A 136 13.59 -8.84 20.74
CA GLY A 136 13.92 -10.25 20.98
C GLY A 136 15.02 -10.74 20.05
N ASP A 137 14.74 -11.82 19.34
CA ASP A 137 15.63 -12.45 18.36
C ASP A 137 15.31 -12.05 16.91
N SER A 138 14.49 -11.05 16.73
CA SER A 138 14.01 -10.62 15.42
C SER A 138 14.47 -9.19 15.10
N ASN A 139 14.89 -8.98 13.86
CA ASN A 139 15.23 -7.69 13.29
C ASN A 139 14.20 -7.28 12.24
N VAL A 140 13.80 -6.03 12.29
CA VAL A 140 13.04 -5.38 11.21
C VAL A 140 13.89 -4.26 10.64
N LYS A 141 14.28 -4.41 9.39
CA LYS A 141 15.10 -3.45 8.66
C LYS A 141 14.21 -2.51 7.88
N LEU A 142 14.25 -1.23 8.22
CA LEU A 142 13.51 -0.15 7.57
C LEU A 142 14.45 0.55 6.60
N ASN A 143 14.05 0.67 5.33
CA ASN A 143 14.89 1.33 4.33
C ASN A 143 14.10 2.35 3.51
N TYR A 144 14.73 3.48 3.30
CA TYR A 144 14.30 4.49 2.35
C TYR A 144 14.99 4.28 1.00
N HIS A 145 14.25 4.42 -0.10
CA HIS A 145 14.73 4.16 -1.46
C HIS A 145 14.64 5.39 -2.38
N GLY A 146 14.40 6.55 -1.81
CA GLY A 146 14.02 7.73 -2.57
C GLY A 146 12.48 7.88 -2.69
N PRO A 147 12.02 8.99 -3.27
CA PRO A 147 10.59 9.20 -3.53
C PRO A 147 10.01 8.09 -4.41
N ASN A 148 8.79 7.69 -4.12
CA ASN A 148 8.05 6.71 -4.92
C ASN A 148 6.53 6.97 -4.82
N ASP A 149 5.77 6.32 -3.93
CA ASP A 149 4.42 6.76 -3.55
C ASP A 149 4.53 7.68 -2.32
N GLY A 150 4.57 8.96 -2.58
CA GLY A 150 4.96 9.95 -1.59
C GLY A 150 6.49 10.03 -1.39
N ARG A 151 6.94 11.05 -0.70
CA ARG A 151 8.37 11.36 -0.58
C ARG A 151 9.07 10.68 0.60
N GLY A 152 8.34 10.00 1.47
CA GLY A 152 8.88 9.40 2.69
C GLY A 152 8.48 7.93 2.88
N SER A 153 8.08 7.23 1.81
CA SER A 153 7.70 5.82 1.87
C SER A 153 8.92 4.92 2.05
N ILE A 154 8.75 3.87 2.84
CA ILE A 154 9.82 2.93 3.21
C ILE A 154 9.43 1.49 2.91
N SER A 155 10.43 0.63 2.75
CA SER A 155 10.27 -0.82 2.85
C SER A 155 10.62 -1.32 4.24
N MET A 156 10.02 -2.44 4.64
CA MET A 156 10.28 -3.11 5.93
C MET A 156 10.59 -4.57 5.67
N LEU A 157 11.85 -4.97 5.90
CA LEU A 157 12.28 -6.36 5.79
C LEU A 157 12.29 -7.01 7.16
N PHE A 158 11.45 -8.01 7.35
CA PHE A 158 11.45 -8.92 8.51
C PHE A 158 12.44 -10.03 8.21
N GLU A 159 13.68 -9.83 8.64
CA GLU A 159 14.83 -10.65 8.20
C GLU A 159 14.66 -12.14 8.54
N LYS A 160 14.31 -12.46 9.80
CA LYS A 160 14.09 -13.84 10.26
C LYS A 160 12.97 -14.54 9.50
N GLN A 161 11.89 -13.83 9.20
CA GLN A 161 10.71 -14.32 8.51
C GLN A 161 10.85 -14.28 6.99
N LYS A 162 11.97 -13.77 6.47
CA LYS A 162 12.20 -13.55 5.03
C LYS A 162 11.00 -12.91 4.33
N THR A 163 10.37 -11.95 5.00
CA THR A 163 9.18 -11.26 4.52
C THR A 163 9.46 -9.78 4.29
N LEU A 164 9.18 -9.32 3.08
CA LEU A 164 9.25 -7.92 2.71
C LEU A 164 7.85 -7.30 2.72
N PHE A 165 7.65 -6.24 3.51
CA PHE A 165 6.44 -5.43 3.53
C PHE A 165 6.69 -4.09 2.87
N VAL A 166 5.88 -3.79 1.83
CA VAL A 166 5.97 -2.55 1.06
C VAL A 166 4.56 -2.05 0.78
N VAL A 167 4.30 -0.78 1.05
CA VAL A 167 2.97 -0.19 0.92
C VAL A 167 2.93 0.74 -0.29
N ASP A 168 1.89 0.57 -1.11
CA ASP A 168 1.40 1.38 -2.22
C ASP A 168 2.23 1.44 -3.51
N TRP A 169 3.56 1.40 -3.47
CA TRP A 169 4.32 1.45 -4.73
C TRP A 169 4.54 0.09 -5.41
N ILE A 170 4.22 -1.05 -4.72
CA ILE A 170 4.23 -2.41 -5.33
C ILE A 170 2.89 -3.09 -5.02
N LEU A 171 2.18 -3.51 -6.08
CA LEU A 171 0.82 -4.05 -5.99
C LEU A 171 0.70 -5.36 -6.75
N ILE A 172 0.78 -6.49 -6.03
CA ILE A 172 0.76 -7.81 -6.64
C ILE A 172 -0.64 -8.15 -7.17
N GLY A 173 -0.70 -8.58 -8.45
CA GLY A 173 -1.94 -9.02 -9.08
C GLY A 173 -2.97 -7.91 -9.32
N ARG A 174 -2.59 -6.64 -9.20
CA ARG A 174 -3.47 -5.48 -9.41
C ARG A 174 -2.73 -4.34 -10.11
N MET A 175 -3.47 -3.54 -10.87
CA MET A 175 -2.98 -2.28 -11.43
C MET A 175 -2.69 -1.28 -10.29
N PRO A 176 -1.68 -0.41 -10.43
CA PRO A 176 -1.49 0.73 -9.54
C PRO A 176 -2.68 1.69 -9.62
N TRP A 177 -2.82 2.53 -8.59
CA TRP A 177 -4.04 3.31 -8.39
C TRP A 177 -4.27 4.34 -9.48
N GLN A 178 -5.30 4.11 -10.29
CA GLN A 178 -5.88 5.06 -11.26
C GLN A 178 -4.83 5.91 -12.02
N LYS A 179 -4.83 7.26 -11.84
CA LYS A 179 -3.93 8.20 -12.51
C LYS A 179 -2.56 8.37 -11.83
N LEU A 180 -2.20 7.50 -10.90
CA LEU A 180 -0.89 7.55 -10.23
C LEU A 180 -0.63 8.92 -9.58
N TRP A 181 -1.66 9.47 -8.90
CA TRP A 181 -1.51 10.72 -8.17
C TRP A 181 -0.48 10.57 -7.05
N SER A 182 0.38 11.54 -6.88
CA SER A 182 1.46 11.56 -5.90
C SER A 182 2.64 10.63 -6.19
N TYR A 183 2.58 9.80 -7.23
CA TYR A 183 3.66 8.88 -7.55
C TYR A 183 4.80 9.58 -8.31
N ASP A 184 6.02 9.37 -7.85
CA ASP A 184 7.23 9.49 -8.65
C ASP A 184 7.45 8.16 -9.38
N ILE A 185 7.12 8.12 -10.68
CA ILE A 185 7.14 6.88 -11.46
C ILE A 185 8.56 6.32 -11.60
N GLN A 186 9.53 7.18 -11.85
CA GLN A 186 10.93 6.78 -11.96
C GLN A 186 11.47 6.31 -10.60
N GLY A 187 11.06 6.98 -9.54
CA GLY A 187 11.35 6.60 -8.17
C GLY A 187 10.72 5.24 -7.80
N MET A 188 9.48 4.95 -8.23
CA MET A 188 8.86 3.62 -8.07
C MET A 188 9.68 2.52 -8.74
N ILE A 189 10.12 2.74 -9.99
CA ILE A 189 10.97 1.79 -10.72
C ILE A 189 12.27 1.55 -9.95
N ASN A 190 12.96 2.60 -9.52
CA ASN A 190 14.23 2.52 -8.82
C ASN A 190 14.09 1.86 -7.44
N SER A 191 13.06 2.24 -6.67
CA SER A 191 12.74 1.65 -5.37
C SER A 191 12.43 0.16 -5.49
N THR A 192 11.65 -0.23 -6.53
CA THR A 192 11.30 -1.63 -6.77
C THR A 192 12.54 -2.46 -7.17
N LYS A 193 13.45 -1.90 -7.98
CA LYS A 193 14.74 -2.53 -8.28
C LYS A 193 15.59 -2.72 -7.03
N SER A 194 15.61 -1.72 -6.16
CA SER A 194 16.38 -1.75 -4.92
C SER A 194 15.91 -2.87 -3.99
N VAL A 195 14.60 -2.99 -3.75
CA VAL A 195 14.07 -4.04 -2.85
C VAL A 195 14.24 -5.46 -3.40
N LEU A 196 14.38 -5.63 -4.71
CA LEU A 196 14.67 -6.94 -5.31
C LEU A 196 16.07 -7.49 -4.95
N ASN A 197 16.97 -6.66 -4.42
CA ASN A 197 18.27 -7.10 -3.91
C ASN A 197 18.19 -7.74 -2.51
N TYR A 198 17.06 -7.59 -1.78
CA TYR A 198 16.90 -8.20 -0.46
C TYR A 198 16.66 -9.70 -0.55
N ASP A 199 17.03 -10.40 0.53
CA ASP A 199 16.73 -11.83 0.71
C ASP A 199 15.34 -11.97 1.36
N PHE A 200 14.32 -12.15 0.52
CA PHE A 200 12.95 -12.44 0.95
C PHE A 200 12.30 -13.49 0.07
N ASP A 201 11.45 -14.29 0.67
CA ASP A 201 10.63 -15.31 0.00
C ASP A 201 9.18 -14.83 -0.15
N THR A 202 8.69 -14.10 0.87
CA THR A 202 7.31 -13.60 0.92
C THR A 202 7.29 -12.08 0.74
N PHE A 203 6.37 -11.60 -0.10
CA PHE A 203 6.06 -10.19 -0.27
C PHE A 203 4.64 -9.89 0.23
N VAL A 204 4.50 -8.87 1.08
CA VAL A 204 3.21 -8.35 1.54
C VAL A 204 3.10 -6.89 1.13
N GLY A 205 2.01 -6.53 0.45
CA GLY A 205 1.69 -5.15 0.11
C GLY A 205 0.66 -4.54 1.04
N GLY A 206 0.56 -3.21 1.09
CA GLY A 206 -0.48 -2.48 1.82
C GLY A 206 -1.87 -2.70 1.22
N HIS A 207 -1.91 -3.02 -0.07
CA HIS A 207 -3.09 -3.40 -0.83
C HIS A 207 -2.80 -4.61 -1.69
N ALA A 208 -3.86 -5.23 -2.27
CA ALA A 208 -3.76 -6.35 -3.20
C ALA A 208 -3.30 -7.68 -2.57
N ASP A 209 -2.68 -8.58 -3.36
CA ASP A 209 -2.42 -9.95 -2.94
C ASP A 209 -1.06 -10.07 -2.25
N ILE A 210 -0.89 -11.14 -1.48
CA ILE A 210 0.42 -11.61 -1.06
C ILE A 210 1.13 -12.22 -2.27
N GLY A 211 2.46 -12.15 -2.32
CA GLY A 211 3.24 -12.65 -3.43
C GLY A 211 4.65 -13.03 -3.01
N ASN A 212 5.51 -13.14 -3.99
CA ASN A 212 6.91 -13.49 -3.84
C ASN A 212 7.81 -12.60 -4.74
N LYS A 213 9.08 -12.87 -4.75
CA LYS A 213 10.06 -12.10 -5.54
C LYS A 213 9.78 -12.12 -7.07
N ALA A 214 9.21 -13.20 -7.60
CA ALA A 214 8.85 -13.27 -9.02
C ALA A 214 7.67 -12.34 -9.34
N ASP A 215 6.69 -12.26 -8.43
CA ASP A 215 5.55 -11.35 -8.59
C ASP A 215 5.99 -9.88 -8.53
N VAL A 216 6.93 -9.54 -7.65
CA VAL A 216 7.54 -8.20 -7.60
C VAL A 216 8.26 -7.86 -8.91
N LYS A 217 9.02 -8.81 -9.48
CA LYS A 217 9.66 -8.64 -10.80
C LYS A 217 8.64 -8.43 -11.91
N ARG A 218 7.53 -9.15 -11.88
CA ARG A 218 6.45 -9.00 -12.86
C ARG A 218 5.78 -7.62 -12.75
N TYR A 219 5.54 -7.14 -11.53
CA TYR A 219 5.02 -5.80 -11.31
C TYR A 219 6.01 -4.72 -11.80
N LEU A 220 7.30 -4.88 -11.53
CA LEU A 220 8.35 -3.99 -12.05
C LEU A 220 8.30 -3.94 -13.59
N SER A 221 8.21 -5.10 -14.25
CA SER A 221 8.10 -5.17 -15.72
C SER A 221 6.89 -4.39 -16.24
N TYR A 222 5.75 -4.44 -15.53
CA TYR A 222 4.58 -3.65 -15.88
C TYR A 222 4.88 -2.13 -15.85
N ILE A 223 5.43 -1.63 -14.74
CA ILE A 223 5.72 -0.19 -14.58
C ILE A 223 6.78 0.29 -15.57
N GLU A 224 7.83 -0.50 -15.81
CA GLU A 224 8.88 -0.16 -16.78
C GLU A 224 8.33 -0.09 -18.22
N GLN A 225 7.51 -1.05 -18.63
CA GLN A 225 6.91 -1.06 -19.95
C GLN A 225 5.90 0.09 -20.11
N LEU A 226 5.08 0.34 -19.11
CA LEU A 226 4.15 1.46 -19.11
C LEU A 226 4.90 2.79 -19.29
N TYR A 227 5.90 3.04 -18.44
CA TYR A 227 6.70 4.27 -18.50
C TYR A 227 7.42 4.43 -19.85
N SER A 228 8.10 3.39 -20.30
CA SER A 228 8.85 3.41 -21.56
C SER A 228 7.95 3.67 -22.78
N GLN A 229 6.78 3.01 -22.86
CA GLN A 229 5.89 3.16 -24.01
C GLN A 229 5.19 4.52 -24.02
N VAL A 230 4.79 5.04 -22.85
CA VAL A 230 4.20 6.39 -22.76
C VAL A 230 5.24 7.44 -23.12
N THR A 231 6.46 7.34 -22.59
CA THR A 231 7.57 8.25 -22.90
C THR A 231 7.89 8.25 -24.40
N ALA A 232 7.99 7.07 -25.02
CA ALA A 232 8.23 6.97 -26.47
C ALA A 232 7.11 7.61 -27.28
N GLY A 233 5.86 7.45 -26.88
CA GLY A 233 4.72 8.10 -27.52
C GLY A 233 4.77 9.62 -27.42
N ALA A 234 5.05 10.15 -26.21
CA ALA A 234 5.18 11.59 -25.97
C ALA A 234 6.32 12.22 -26.77
N LEU A 235 7.50 11.59 -26.77
CA LEU A 235 8.66 12.04 -27.57
C LEU A 235 8.42 12.00 -29.08
N ALA A 236 7.54 11.10 -29.54
CA ALA A 236 7.12 11.04 -30.94
C ALA A 236 6.04 12.09 -31.30
N GLY A 237 5.67 12.96 -30.36
CA GLY A 237 4.65 14.00 -30.58
C GLY A 237 3.21 13.46 -30.67
N LYS A 238 2.95 12.24 -30.18
CA LYS A 238 1.60 11.67 -30.16
C LYS A 238 0.73 12.32 -29.08
N THR A 239 -0.53 12.51 -29.40
CA THR A 239 -1.54 12.93 -28.43
C THR A 239 -1.76 11.85 -27.38
N LEU A 240 -2.25 12.22 -26.20
CA LEU A 240 -2.61 11.27 -25.14
C LEU A 240 -3.60 10.20 -25.62
N ASP A 241 -4.58 10.58 -26.45
CA ASP A 241 -5.57 9.65 -27.00
C ASP A 241 -4.93 8.62 -27.94
N GLU A 242 -3.98 9.03 -28.80
CA GLU A 242 -3.21 8.13 -29.65
C GLU A 242 -2.36 7.16 -28.82
N ILE A 243 -1.73 7.65 -27.74
CA ILE A 243 -0.95 6.83 -26.82
C ILE A 243 -1.85 5.78 -26.15
N LYS A 244 -3.02 6.18 -25.60
CA LYS A 244 -4.01 5.27 -25.00
C LYS A 244 -4.55 4.22 -25.98
N GLN A 245 -4.72 4.58 -27.27
CA GLN A 245 -5.18 3.62 -28.29
C GLN A 245 -4.12 2.59 -28.65
N ASN A 246 -2.84 2.95 -28.59
CA ASN A 246 -1.73 2.11 -29.04
C ASN A 246 -1.18 1.19 -27.93
N ILE A 247 -1.17 1.64 -26.67
CA ILE A 247 -0.62 0.85 -25.56
C ILE A 247 -1.65 -0.16 -25.05
N LYS A 248 -1.28 -1.45 -25.04
CA LYS A 248 -2.15 -2.54 -24.58
C LYS A 248 -1.59 -3.27 -23.37
N LEU A 249 -0.29 -3.58 -23.30
CA LEU A 249 0.34 -4.33 -22.21
C LEU A 249 -0.40 -5.64 -21.88
N ASP A 250 -0.76 -6.39 -22.91
CA ASP A 250 -1.67 -7.55 -22.86
C ASP A 250 -1.21 -8.68 -21.96
N GLU A 251 0.07 -8.78 -21.68
CA GLU A 251 0.65 -9.74 -20.77
C GLU A 251 0.24 -9.54 -19.29
N PHE A 252 -0.36 -8.37 -18.97
CA PHE A 252 -0.85 -8.02 -17.64
C PHE A 252 -2.38 -7.98 -17.55
N LYS A 253 -3.11 -8.55 -18.50
CA LYS A 253 -4.59 -8.57 -18.53
C LYS A 253 -5.24 -9.23 -17.32
N ASP A 254 -4.52 -10.10 -16.65
CA ASP A 254 -4.95 -10.77 -15.42
C ASP A 254 -4.80 -9.88 -14.17
N PHE A 255 -4.11 -8.75 -14.26
CA PHE A 255 -4.08 -7.79 -13.16
C PHE A 255 -5.49 -7.23 -12.93
N ARG A 256 -5.96 -7.29 -11.67
CA ARG A 256 -7.25 -6.69 -11.31
C ARG A 256 -7.28 -5.22 -11.72
N GLN A 257 -8.42 -4.75 -12.18
CA GLN A 257 -8.64 -3.40 -12.71
C GLN A 257 -7.93 -3.09 -14.05
N TYR A 258 -7.34 -4.07 -14.74
CA TYR A 258 -6.62 -3.84 -15.99
C TYR A 258 -7.44 -3.00 -16.98
N GLN A 259 -8.67 -3.41 -17.32
CA GLN A 259 -9.51 -2.72 -18.28
C GLN A 259 -9.86 -1.27 -17.86
N ALA A 260 -10.13 -1.09 -16.57
CA ALA A 260 -10.55 0.20 -16.04
C ALA A 260 -9.37 1.16 -15.81
N TRP A 261 -8.20 0.63 -15.41
CA TRP A 261 -7.11 1.48 -14.94
C TRP A 261 -5.91 1.58 -15.89
N LEU A 262 -5.74 0.71 -16.87
CA LEU A 262 -4.67 0.90 -17.85
C LEU A 262 -4.75 2.26 -18.57
N PRO A 263 -5.91 2.71 -19.08
CA PRO A 263 -6.02 4.04 -19.69
C PRO A 263 -5.71 5.18 -18.72
N LEU A 264 -6.05 5.01 -17.43
CA LEU A 264 -5.77 5.98 -16.37
C LEU A 264 -4.28 5.97 -15.99
N ASN A 265 -3.65 4.79 -15.91
CA ASN A 265 -2.22 4.69 -15.65
C ASN A 265 -1.40 5.34 -16.77
N ILE A 266 -1.79 5.14 -18.05
CA ILE A 266 -1.17 5.82 -19.20
C ILE A 266 -1.28 7.34 -19.05
N GLU A 267 -2.47 7.84 -18.72
CA GLU A 267 -2.70 9.27 -18.50
C GLU A 267 -1.85 9.80 -17.34
N GLY A 268 -1.79 9.09 -16.22
CA GLY A 268 -0.99 9.50 -15.07
C GLY A 268 0.50 9.59 -15.39
N VAL A 269 1.06 8.60 -16.10
CA VAL A 269 2.46 8.67 -16.55
C VAL A 269 2.68 9.85 -17.51
N TYR A 270 1.77 10.06 -18.46
CA TYR A 270 1.85 11.18 -19.40
C TYR A 270 1.84 12.54 -18.68
N GLU A 271 0.91 12.72 -17.73
CA GLU A 271 0.82 13.95 -16.93
C GLU A 271 2.10 14.19 -16.12
N ARG A 272 2.66 13.14 -15.49
CA ARG A 272 3.94 13.26 -14.75
C ARG A 272 5.10 13.66 -15.66
N LEU A 273 5.21 13.06 -16.85
CA LEU A 273 6.26 13.44 -17.82
C LEU A 273 6.16 14.92 -18.22
N ILE A 274 4.94 15.43 -18.48
CA ILE A 274 4.71 16.84 -18.81
C ILE A 274 5.10 17.77 -17.66
N GLU A 275 4.71 17.42 -16.42
CA GLU A 275 5.04 18.20 -15.23
C GLU A 275 6.55 18.23 -14.96
N GLU A 276 7.21 17.08 -14.97
CA GLU A 276 8.64 16.93 -14.68
C GLU A 276 9.53 17.58 -15.75
N SER A 277 9.13 17.52 -17.01
CA SER A 277 9.87 18.12 -18.12
C SER A 277 9.64 19.62 -18.27
N GLY A 278 8.67 20.21 -17.54
CA GLY A 278 8.26 21.60 -17.72
C GLY A 278 7.54 21.88 -19.06
N MET A 279 7.22 20.86 -19.85
CA MET A 279 6.56 21.03 -21.18
C MET A 279 5.18 21.69 -21.04
N GLY A 280 4.51 21.56 -19.92
CA GLY A 280 3.22 22.22 -19.66
C GLY A 280 3.29 23.75 -19.63
N TRP A 281 4.48 24.35 -19.56
CA TRP A 281 4.67 25.81 -19.65
C TRP A 281 4.75 26.32 -21.08
N ARG A 282 4.89 25.44 -22.04
CA ARG A 282 5.05 25.70 -23.45
C ARG A 282 3.86 25.14 -24.22
N SER A 283 2.72 25.88 -24.18
CA SER A 283 1.49 25.49 -24.87
C SER A 283 1.60 25.50 -26.40
N ASP A 284 2.72 25.96 -26.93
CA ASP A 284 3.06 26.01 -28.35
C ASP A 284 3.86 24.77 -28.80
N LEU A 285 4.24 23.88 -27.88
CA LEU A 285 4.85 22.60 -28.16
C LEU A 285 3.86 21.46 -27.97
#